data_a0f438d07e896b591d2b20cf56441464
#
_entry.id   a0f438d07e896b591d2b20cf56441464
#
_cell.length_a   1.000
_cell.length_b   1.000
_cell.length_c   1.000
_cell.angle_alpha   90.00
_cell.angle_beta   90.00
_cell.angle_gamma   90.00
#
_symmetry.space_group_name_H-M   'P 1'
#
loop_
_entity.id
_entity.type
_entity.pdbx_description
1 polymer ?
#
loop_
_entity_poly.entity_id
_entity_poly.type
_entity_poly.pdbx_seq_one_letter_code
_entity_poly.pdbx_strand_id
1 'polypeptide(L)'
;MAQLETDLKSNNETTQVESERVLSFEFRGDGAEYFKIWIVNIFLTLITLGIYSAWATVRNNRYFYGNTFVDGTSFSYLAKPLQILKGRIIAVVVFALFVGLAGAFPIAGAILYLVLGFAAPYIYNQSLAFKMRNTSYKNIQFRFNGDYGEAFGVLVIWPFLGLISLGLLYPLALLKMHQYRMNQTAYGTTQFVFSAQVKSYYKIFGIGVGILLGILVLAMLVLNGSGLMSPNGAAVLAGFVAYIFVVTYFTVAFTNLVFISTSLKEHGFNATLTLRGYVKVVLINMLLIVITLGLYLPAAKVRIMKYITSCIELHERGSLDDFIAAEKESVSALGEQLGDVFDFSV
;
A
#
# COMPACT_ATOMS: atom_id res chain seq x y z
N MET A 1 7.42 -37.62 -50.34
CA MET A 1 6.30 -37.64 -49.40
C MET A 1 6.76 -37.84 -47.92
N ALA A 2 7.69 -38.73 -47.63
CA ALA A 2 8.18 -38.95 -46.27
C ALA A 2 8.89 -37.75 -45.61
N GLN A 3 9.56 -36.87 -46.38
CA GLN A 3 10.19 -35.64 -45.86
C GLN A 3 9.21 -34.55 -45.52
N LEU A 4 8.09 -34.44 -46.24
CA LEU A 4 7.01 -33.48 -45.92
C LEU A 4 6.21 -33.83 -44.67
N GLU A 5 6.11 -35.12 -44.31
CA GLU A 5 5.49 -35.56 -43.06
C GLU A 5 6.38 -35.35 -41.84
N THR A 6 7.71 -35.37 -42.02
CA THR A 6 8.69 -35.09 -40.94
C THR A 6 8.72 -33.61 -40.63
N ASP A 7 8.63 -32.74 -41.64
CA ASP A 7 8.58 -31.28 -41.44
C ASP A 7 7.24 -30.78 -40.86
N LEU A 8 6.14 -31.49 -41.14
CA LEU A 8 4.84 -31.22 -40.52
C LEU A 8 4.74 -31.71 -39.06
N LYS A 9 5.49 -32.75 -38.69
CA LYS A 9 5.61 -33.20 -37.31
C LYS A 9 6.57 -32.32 -36.48
N SER A 10 7.61 -31.77 -37.09
CA SER A 10 8.57 -30.84 -36.44
C SER A 10 7.96 -29.45 -36.16
N ASN A 11 6.95 -29.02 -36.93
CA ASN A 11 6.25 -27.75 -36.73
C ASN A 11 5.07 -27.83 -35.78
N ASN A 12 4.72 -29.01 -35.26
CA ASN A 12 3.69 -29.20 -34.23
C ASN A 12 4.24 -29.36 -32.81
N GLU A 13 5.56 -29.33 -32.64
CA GLU A 13 6.19 -29.23 -31.35
C GLU A 13 6.61 -27.77 -31.13
N THR A 14 5.99 -27.16 -30.15
CA THR A 14 6.29 -25.85 -29.54
C THR A 14 5.41 -24.65 -29.96
N THR A 15 4.11 -24.82 -29.85
CA THR A 15 3.34 -23.74 -29.22
C THR A 15 2.62 -24.37 -28.04
N GLN A 16 3.38 -24.67 -27.00
CA GLN A 16 2.79 -24.72 -25.66
C GLN A 16 2.27 -23.31 -25.43
N VAL A 17 0.97 -23.09 -25.65
CA VAL A 17 0.25 -21.97 -25.06
C VAL A 17 0.43 -22.21 -23.56
N GLU A 18 1.42 -21.52 -22.97
CA GLU A 18 1.59 -21.50 -21.51
C GLU A 18 0.22 -21.12 -20.96
N SER A 19 -0.45 -22.06 -20.35
CA SER A 19 -1.78 -21.85 -19.78
C SER A 19 -1.64 -20.82 -18.68
N GLU A 20 -2.10 -19.60 -18.95
CA GLU A 20 -2.16 -18.55 -17.94
C GLU A 20 -3.09 -19.02 -16.83
N ARG A 21 -2.53 -19.27 -15.64
CA ARG A 21 -3.31 -19.64 -14.46
C ARG A 21 -3.60 -18.38 -13.66
N VAL A 22 -4.86 -18.14 -13.33
CA VAL A 22 -5.28 -16.99 -12.51
C VAL A 22 -5.44 -17.44 -11.08
N LEU A 23 -4.67 -16.82 -10.18
CA LEU A 23 -4.68 -17.07 -8.75
C LEU A 23 -5.32 -15.88 -8.03
N SER A 24 -6.47 -16.09 -7.41
CA SER A 24 -7.17 -15.06 -6.65
C SER A 24 -6.58 -14.90 -5.27
N PHE A 25 -6.50 -13.65 -4.81
CA PHE A 25 -6.21 -13.37 -3.40
C PHE A 25 -7.47 -13.56 -2.56
N GLU A 26 -7.30 -14.13 -1.37
CA GLU A 26 -8.38 -14.33 -0.41
C GLU A 26 -8.03 -13.76 0.95
N PHE A 27 -9.01 -13.16 1.63
CA PHE A 27 -8.88 -12.81 3.03
C PHE A 27 -9.83 -13.65 3.88
N ARG A 28 -9.27 -14.52 4.72
CA ARG A 28 -10.03 -15.48 5.54
C ARG A 28 -10.28 -15.00 6.97
N GLY A 29 -9.82 -13.79 7.35
CA GLY A 29 -10.04 -13.23 8.68
C GLY A 29 -11.52 -12.95 8.97
N ASP A 30 -11.90 -13.02 10.24
CA ASP A 30 -13.26 -12.74 10.73
C ASP A 30 -13.33 -11.46 11.56
N GLY A 31 -14.45 -10.73 11.44
CA GLY A 31 -14.65 -9.44 12.11
C GLY A 31 -14.77 -9.56 13.62
N ALA A 32 -15.41 -10.62 14.13
CA ALA A 32 -15.58 -10.83 15.57
C ALA A 32 -14.27 -11.31 16.22
N GLU A 33 -13.51 -12.14 15.50
CA GLU A 33 -12.17 -12.55 15.95
C GLU A 33 -11.24 -11.32 16.05
N TYR A 34 -11.21 -10.49 15.01
CA TYR A 34 -10.38 -9.30 15.01
C TYR A 34 -10.85 -8.27 16.04
N PHE A 35 -12.14 -8.18 16.32
CA PHE A 35 -12.66 -7.33 17.40
C PHE A 35 -12.05 -7.70 18.76
N LYS A 36 -11.96 -8.98 19.10
CA LYS A 36 -11.33 -9.45 20.35
C LYS A 36 -9.87 -9.02 20.43
N ILE A 37 -9.14 -9.12 19.33
CA ILE A 37 -7.75 -8.67 19.26
C ILE A 37 -7.66 -7.16 19.45
N TRP A 38 -8.52 -6.41 18.76
CA TRP A 38 -8.52 -4.96 18.75
C TRP A 38 -8.87 -4.35 20.11
N ILE A 39 -9.91 -4.85 20.77
CA ILE A 39 -10.33 -4.30 22.08
C ILE A 39 -9.26 -4.52 23.15
N VAL A 40 -8.63 -5.69 23.19
CA VAL A 40 -7.51 -5.98 24.09
C VAL A 40 -6.31 -5.07 23.78
N ASN A 41 -6.01 -4.85 22.50
CA ASN A 41 -4.92 -3.97 22.08
C ASN A 41 -5.17 -2.52 22.51
N ILE A 42 -6.40 -2.01 22.40
CA ILE A 42 -6.75 -0.65 22.87
C ILE A 42 -6.59 -0.57 24.38
N PHE A 43 -7.20 -1.49 25.12
CA PHE A 43 -7.16 -1.48 26.58
C PHE A 43 -5.72 -1.49 27.12
N LEU A 44 -4.89 -2.40 26.63
CA LEU A 44 -3.49 -2.49 27.04
C LEU A 44 -2.67 -1.25 26.60
N THR A 45 -2.97 -0.68 25.43
CA THR A 45 -2.29 0.54 24.97
C THR A 45 -2.63 1.73 25.86
N LEU A 46 -3.89 1.86 26.32
CA LEU A 46 -4.31 2.94 27.22
C LEU A 46 -3.66 2.78 28.59
N ILE A 47 -3.70 1.60 29.19
CA ILE A 47 -3.11 1.33 30.54
C ILE A 47 -1.60 1.57 30.52
N THR A 48 -0.91 1.20 29.43
CA THR A 48 0.55 1.35 29.32
C THR A 48 0.99 2.69 28.76
N LEU A 49 0.09 3.70 28.70
CA LEU A 49 0.35 5.03 28.13
C LEU A 49 1.02 4.98 26.74
N GLY A 50 0.56 4.03 25.91
CA GLY A 50 1.05 3.89 24.54
C GLY A 50 2.23 2.90 24.35
N ILE A 51 2.89 2.44 25.39
CA ILE A 51 4.03 1.50 25.26
C ILE A 51 3.60 0.21 24.58
N TYR A 52 2.46 -0.37 24.95
CA TYR A 52 1.92 -1.59 24.34
C TYR A 52 1.56 -1.43 22.85
N SER A 53 1.44 -0.21 22.34
CA SER A 53 1.09 0.04 20.94
C SER A 53 2.04 -0.67 19.95
N ALA A 54 3.29 -0.95 20.32
CA ALA A 54 4.24 -1.71 19.51
C ALA A 54 3.81 -3.18 19.36
N TRP A 55 3.38 -3.82 20.46
CA TRP A 55 2.82 -5.19 20.44
C TRP A 55 1.50 -5.25 19.69
N ALA A 56 0.63 -4.27 19.91
CA ALA A 56 -0.62 -4.12 19.17
C ALA A 56 -0.39 -4.06 17.65
N THR A 57 0.60 -3.30 17.19
CA THR A 57 0.97 -3.22 15.77
C THR A 57 1.40 -4.58 15.21
N VAL A 58 2.29 -5.30 15.91
CA VAL A 58 2.74 -6.63 15.46
C VAL A 58 1.57 -7.61 15.44
N ARG A 59 0.74 -7.62 16.49
CA ARG A 59 -0.43 -8.52 16.58
C ARG A 59 -1.44 -8.26 15.46
N ASN A 60 -1.73 -6.98 15.17
CA ASN A 60 -2.60 -6.58 14.08
C ASN A 60 -2.03 -7.02 12.72
N ASN A 61 -0.76 -6.75 12.44
CA ASN A 61 -0.14 -7.12 11.18
C ASN A 61 -0.09 -8.65 11.01
N ARG A 62 0.28 -9.40 12.05
CA ARG A 62 0.24 -10.88 12.00
C ARG A 62 -1.14 -11.40 11.68
N TYR A 63 -2.19 -10.80 12.25
CA TYR A 63 -3.56 -11.18 11.94
C TYR A 63 -3.89 -10.94 10.46
N PHE A 64 -3.64 -9.74 9.93
CA PHE A 64 -3.98 -9.43 8.54
C PHE A 64 -3.13 -10.21 7.54
N TYR A 65 -1.82 -10.28 7.73
CA TYR A 65 -0.94 -11.04 6.83
C TYR A 65 -1.23 -12.55 6.88
N GLY A 66 -1.38 -13.12 8.08
CA GLY A 66 -1.68 -14.55 8.26
C GLY A 66 -3.06 -14.97 7.73
N ASN A 67 -3.98 -14.01 7.55
CA ASN A 67 -5.30 -14.25 6.96
C ASN A 67 -5.40 -13.83 5.49
N THR A 68 -4.33 -13.32 4.87
CA THR A 68 -4.28 -13.02 3.44
C THR A 68 -3.61 -14.19 2.72
N PHE A 69 -4.33 -14.82 1.80
CA PHE A 69 -3.88 -16.01 1.08
C PHE A 69 -3.77 -15.72 -0.42
N VAL A 70 -2.82 -16.36 -1.07
CA VAL A 70 -2.73 -16.56 -2.51
C VAL A 70 -2.18 -17.95 -2.75
N ASP A 71 -2.72 -18.68 -3.72
CA ASP A 71 -2.31 -20.06 -4.01
C ASP A 71 -2.28 -20.95 -2.73
N GLY A 72 -3.33 -20.87 -1.91
CA GLY A 72 -3.47 -21.65 -0.67
C GLY A 72 -2.50 -21.33 0.47
N THR A 73 -1.54 -20.44 0.26
CA THR A 73 -0.51 -20.08 1.25
C THR A 73 -0.73 -18.64 1.76
N SER A 74 -0.61 -18.43 3.07
CA SER A 74 -0.72 -17.10 3.67
C SER A 74 0.60 -16.34 3.70
N PHE A 75 0.50 -15.02 3.79
CA PHE A 75 1.64 -14.17 4.10
C PHE A 75 2.00 -14.26 5.58
N SER A 76 3.25 -13.95 5.92
CA SER A 76 3.72 -13.88 7.29
C SER A 76 4.32 -12.51 7.63
N TYR A 77 4.13 -12.08 8.88
CA TYR A 77 4.73 -10.86 9.41
C TYR A 77 5.71 -11.20 10.53
N LEU A 78 7.00 -10.91 10.31
CA LEU A 78 8.13 -11.41 11.12
C LEU A 78 8.62 -10.42 12.17
N ALA A 79 8.19 -9.15 12.14
CA ALA A 79 8.70 -8.13 13.06
C ALA A 79 8.49 -8.47 14.52
N LYS A 80 9.48 -8.07 15.34
CA LYS A 80 9.43 -8.19 16.81
C LYS A 80 8.94 -6.86 17.41
N PRO A 81 8.06 -6.89 18.44
CA PRO A 81 7.52 -5.67 19.06
C PRO A 81 8.60 -4.71 19.56
N LEU A 82 9.68 -5.22 20.12
CA LEU A 82 10.78 -4.40 20.65
C LEU A 82 11.48 -3.57 19.57
N GLN A 83 11.55 -4.05 18.32
CA GLN A 83 12.10 -3.28 17.21
C GLN A 83 11.26 -2.04 16.92
N ILE A 84 9.92 -2.20 16.93
CA ILE A 84 8.97 -1.10 16.73
C ILE A 84 9.02 -0.14 17.92
N LEU A 85 9.07 -0.67 19.14
CA LEU A 85 9.14 0.16 20.36
C LEU A 85 10.38 1.04 20.38
N LYS A 86 11.56 0.50 20.06
CA LYS A 86 12.80 1.29 19.96
C LYS A 86 12.66 2.47 18.99
N GLY A 87 12.12 2.22 17.80
CA GLY A 87 11.88 3.28 16.82
C GLY A 87 10.89 4.35 17.32
N ARG A 88 9.83 3.96 18.03
CA ARG A 88 8.85 4.89 18.61
C ARG A 88 9.45 5.73 19.73
N ILE A 89 10.24 5.14 20.61
CA ILE A 89 10.93 5.89 21.69
C ILE A 89 11.85 6.95 21.08
N ILE A 90 12.66 6.57 20.08
CA ILE A 90 13.52 7.54 19.36
C ILE A 90 12.68 8.67 18.76
N ALA A 91 11.58 8.34 18.06
CA ALA A 91 10.69 9.32 17.45
C ALA A 91 10.06 10.28 18.50
N VAL A 92 9.61 9.75 19.65
CA VAL A 92 9.05 10.55 20.75
C VAL A 92 10.10 11.49 21.35
N VAL A 93 11.32 11.01 21.59
CA VAL A 93 12.42 11.81 22.10
C VAL A 93 12.79 12.94 21.14
N VAL A 94 12.96 12.60 19.85
CA VAL A 94 13.24 13.60 18.79
C VAL A 94 12.13 14.64 18.70
N PHE A 95 10.87 14.21 18.74
CA PHE A 95 9.72 15.09 18.71
C PHE A 95 9.63 15.99 19.95
N ALA A 96 9.88 15.47 21.14
CA ALA A 96 9.89 16.26 22.38
C ALA A 96 11.00 17.33 22.37
N LEU A 97 12.21 16.94 21.92
CA LEU A 97 13.31 17.89 21.72
C LEU A 97 12.96 18.98 20.69
N PHE A 98 12.32 18.57 19.59
CA PHE A 98 11.84 19.50 18.56
C PHE A 98 10.86 20.53 19.14
N VAL A 99 9.82 20.07 19.83
CA VAL A 99 8.80 20.97 20.42
C VAL A 99 9.42 21.88 21.48
N GLY A 100 10.31 21.35 22.34
CA GLY A 100 10.98 22.13 23.36
C GLY A 100 11.91 23.22 22.78
N LEU A 101 12.73 22.87 21.80
CA LEU A 101 13.63 23.81 21.13
C LEU A 101 12.90 24.85 20.28
N ALA A 102 11.88 24.42 19.51
CA ALA A 102 11.10 25.35 18.69
C ALA A 102 10.29 26.34 19.52
N GLY A 103 9.79 25.91 20.69
CA GLY A 103 9.08 26.80 21.61
C GLY A 103 9.99 27.83 22.31
N ALA A 104 11.21 27.43 22.66
CA ALA A 104 12.17 28.32 23.35
C ALA A 104 12.97 29.21 22.38
N PHE A 105 13.30 28.69 21.19
CA PHE A 105 14.17 29.33 20.21
C PHE A 105 13.59 29.17 18.79
N PRO A 106 12.80 30.13 18.28
CA PRO A 106 12.16 30.05 16.97
C PRO A 106 13.11 29.75 15.80
N ILE A 107 14.31 30.35 15.82
CA ILE A 107 15.34 30.14 14.78
C ILE A 107 15.86 28.69 14.83
N ALA A 108 16.13 28.15 16.01
CA ALA A 108 16.54 26.78 16.19
C ALA A 108 15.43 25.80 15.72
N GLY A 109 14.18 26.14 16.00
CA GLY A 109 13.02 25.42 15.49
C GLY A 109 12.97 25.38 13.97
N ALA A 110 13.18 26.51 13.30
CA ALA A 110 13.22 26.60 11.84
C ALA A 110 14.36 25.75 11.24
N ILE A 111 15.57 25.82 11.82
CA ILE A 111 16.71 24.98 11.39
C ILE A 111 16.38 23.50 11.56
N LEU A 112 15.82 23.10 12.70
CA LEU A 112 15.47 21.71 12.96
C LEU A 112 14.36 21.22 12.03
N TYR A 113 13.42 22.10 11.63
CA TYR A 113 12.40 21.79 10.62
C TYR A 113 13.05 21.44 9.27
N LEU A 114 14.05 22.20 8.84
CA LEU A 114 14.82 21.90 7.62
C LEU A 114 15.57 20.58 7.75
N VAL A 115 16.24 20.33 8.87
CA VAL A 115 16.95 19.08 9.13
C VAL A 115 16.00 17.87 9.05
N LEU A 116 14.81 17.95 9.66
CA LEU A 116 13.80 16.90 9.58
C LEU A 116 13.26 16.72 8.16
N GLY A 117 13.10 17.81 7.41
CA GLY A 117 12.73 17.75 5.99
C GLY A 117 13.74 16.97 5.15
N PHE A 118 15.04 17.21 5.35
CA PHE A 118 16.10 16.44 4.70
C PHE A 118 16.24 15.00 5.24
N ALA A 119 15.92 14.76 6.50
CA ALA A 119 15.91 13.39 7.06
C ALA A 119 14.71 12.56 6.61
N ALA A 120 13.60 13.18 6.20
CA ALA A 120 12.35 12.49 5.85
C ALA A 120 12.53 11.41 4.75
N PRO A 121 13.27 11.63 3.65
CA PRO A 121 13.49 10.59 2.64
C PRO A 121 14.24 9.37 3.18
N TYR A 122 15.23 9.59 4.04
CA TYR A 122 15.95 8.51 4.70
C TYR A 122 15.03 7.71 5.61
N ILE A 123 14.25 8.39 6.46
CA ILE A 123 13.30 7.75 7.39
C ILE A 123 12.24 6.95 6.60
N TYR A 124 11.76 7.51 5.49
CA TYR A 124 10.81 6.83 4.61
C TYR A 124 11.38 5.52 4.04
N ASN A 125 12.60 5.57 3.50
CA ASN A 125 13.27 4.38 2.97
C ASN A 125 13.49 3.31 4.05
N GLN A 126 13.96 3.70 5.24
CA GLN A 126 14.13 2.77 6.35
C GLN A 126 12.79 2.14 6.81
N SER A 127 11.71 2.92 6.79
CA SER A 127 10.37 2.44 7.13
C SER A 127 9.88 1.39 6.11
N LEU A 128 10.06 1.65 4.80
CA LEU A 128 9.72 0.70 3.74
C LEU A 128 10.60 -0.55 3.80
N ALA A 129 11.91 -0.38 3.95
CA ALA A 129 12.85 -1.49 4.08
C ALA A 129 12.53 -2.36 5.30
N PHE A 130 12.20 -1.75 6.44
CA PHE A 130 11.75 -2.48 7.63
C PHE A 130 10.46 -3.27 7.36
N LYS A 131 9.45 -2.64 6.73
CA LYS A 131 8.18 -3.29 6.40
C LYS A 131 8.40 -4.47 5.47
N MET A 132 9.16 -4.31 4.39
CA MET A 132 9.40 -5.35 3.39
C MET A 132 10.19 -6.52 3.97
N ARG A 133 11.29 -6.28 4.68
CA ARG A 133 12.07 -7.35 5.36
C ARG A 133 11.26 -8.15 6.37
N ASN A 134 10.23 -7.55 6.95
CA ASN A 134 9.35 -8.23 7.90
C ASN A 134 8.09 -8.81 7.25
N THR A 135 7.98 -8.80 5.94
CA THR A 135 6.92 -9.46 5.17
C THR A 135 7.52 -10.63 4.42
N SER A 136 6.89 -11.80 4.51
CA SER A 136 7.32 -12.97 3.75
C SER A 136 6.12 -13.71 3.15
N TYR A 137 6.37 -14.40 2.04
CA TYR A 137 5.45 -15.32 1.38
C TYR A 137 6.21 -16.59 1.00
N LYS A 138 5.64 -17.76 1.25
CA LYS A 138 6.31 -19.09 1.04
C LYS A 138 7.77 -19.11 1.57
N ASN A 139 8.03 -18.46 2.72
CA ASN A 139 9.33 -18.31 3.41
C ASN A 139 10.38 -17.42 2.71
N ILE A 140 10.02 -16.71 1.65
CA ILE A 140 10.88 -15.71 1.01
C ILE A 140 10.46 -14.33 1.48
N GLN A 141 11.42 -13.53 1.94
CA GLN A 141 11.19 -12.16 2.41
C GLN A 141 11.15 -11.18 1.23
N PHE A 142 10.31 -10.15 1.37
CA PHE A 142 10.40 -8.99 0.50
C PHE A 142 11.57 -8.10 0.91
N ARG A 143 12.10 -7.32 -0.05
CA ARG A 143 13.17 -6.35 0.16
C ARG A 143 12.79 -5.00 -0.43
N PHE A 144 13.41 -3.95 0.08
CA PHE A 144 13.29 -2.61 -0.47
C PHE A 144 14.68 -1.96 -0.50
N ASN A 145 15.12 -1.56 -1.68
CA ASN A 145 16.48 -1.06 -1.93
C ASN A 145 16.43 0.40 -2.43
N GLY A 146 15.58 1.24 -1.83
CA GLY A 146 15.41 2.61 -2.25
C GLY A 146 16.64 3.48 -1.98
N ASP A 147 17.04 4.25 -2.99
CA ASP A 147 18.09 5.28 -2.88
C ASP A 147 17.59 6.56 -2.23
N TYR A 148 18.47 7.28 -1.52
CA TYR A 148 18.13 8.55 -0.88
C TYR A 148 17.79 9.66 -1.89
N GLY A 149 18.55 9.77 -2.97
CA GLY A 149 18.36 10.81 -3.99
C GLY A 149 17.03 10.66 -4.71
N GLU A 150 16.67 9.43 -5.10
CA GLU A 150 15.35 9.13 -5.68
C GLU A 150 14.22 9.40 -4.68
N ALA A 151 14.40 8.98 -3.41
CA ALA A 151 13.43 9.25 -2.34
C ALA A 151 13.22 10.75 -2.13
N PHE A 152 14.30 11.53 -2.10
CA PHE A 152 14.23 12.98 -2.01
C PHE A 152 13.47 13.58 -3.20
N GLY A 153 13.75 13.09 -4.40
CA GLY A 153 13.03 13.47 -5.61
C GLY A 153 11.52 13.27 -5.47
N VAL A 154 11.08 12.06 -5.11
CA VAL A 154 9.65 11.72 -5.07
C VAL A 154 8.91 12.27 -3.84
N LEU A 155 9.59 12.52 -2.73
CA LEU A 155 8.98 13.02 -1.50
C LEU A 155 9.02 14.54 -1.36
N VAL A 156 10.01 15.20 -1.96
CA VAL A 156 10.22 16.64 -1.78
C VAL A 156 10.07 17.38 -3.11
N ILE A 157 10.89 17.02 -4.14
CA ILE A 157 10.94 17.77 -5.39
C ILE A 157 9.61 17.68 -6.16
N TRP A 158 9.12 16.46 -6.42
CA TRP A 158 7.89 16.29 -7.20
C TRP A 158 6.65 16.89 -6.54
N PRO A 159 6.37 16.71 -5.21
CA PRO A 159 5.28 17.41 -4.54
C PRO A 159 5.42 18.92 -4.56
N PHE A 160 6.65 19.45 -4.42
CA PHE A 160 6.91 20.88 -4.50
C PHE A 160 6.62 21.44 -5.89
N LEU A 161 7.04 20.75 -6.95
CA LEU A 161 6.67 21.09 -8.34
C LEU A 161 5.15 20.99 -8.55
N GLY A 162 4.50 20.01 -7.93
CA GLY A 162 3.05 19.90 -7.91
C GLY A 162 2.38 21.13 -7.30
N LEU A 163 2.91 21.65 -6.20
CA LEU A 163 2.40 22.86 -5.55
C LEU A 163 2.60 24.11 -6.42
N ILE A 164 3.81 24.33 -6.96
CA ILE A 164 4.12 25.48 -7.81
C ILE A 164 3.26 25.48 -9.10
N SER A 165 2.98 24.28 -9.64
CA SER A 165 2.13 24.14 -10.83
C SER A 165 0.62 24.23 -10.53
N LEU A 166 0.22 24.71 -9.34
CA LEU A 166 -1.18 24.76 -8.90
C LEU A 166 -1.89 23.38 -9.01
N GLY A 167 -1.16 22.31 -8.74
CA GLY A 167 -1.67 20.94 -8.79
C GLY A 167 -1.55 20.22 -10.14
N LEU A 168 -1.19 20.90 -11.22
CA LEU A 168 -1.11 20.30 -12.55
C LEU A 168 -0.08 19.17 -12.66
N LEU A 169 1.03 19.25 -11.92
CA LEU A 169 2.06 18.21 -11.88
C LEU A 169 1.83 17.13 -10.80
N TYR A 170 0.76 17.23 -10.02
CA TYR A 170 0.48 16.25 -8.96
C TYR A 170 0.24 14.82 -9.47
N PRO A 171 -0.46 14.61 -10.61
CA PRO A 171 -0.57 13.28 -11.23
C PRO A 171 0.79 12.65 -11.55
N LEU A 172 1.73 13.46 -12.04
CA LEU A 172 3.09 13.02 -12.35
C LEU A 172 3.89 12.72 -11.06
N ALA A 173 3.74 13.53 -10.03
CA ALA A 173 4.35 13.30 -8.72
C ALA A 173 3.91 11.94 -8.14
N LEU A 174 2.62 11.61 -8.22
CA LEU A 174 2.09 10.31 -7.78
C LEU A 174 2.59 9.14 -8.64
N LEU A 175 2.66 9.32 -9.95
CA LEU A 175 3.27 8.30 -10.82
C LEU A 175 4.71 8.01 -10.38
N LYS A 176 5.54 9.04 -10.19
CA LYS A 176 6.93 8.89 -9.75
C LYS A 176 7.04 8.21 -8.39
N MET A 177 6.14 8.54 -7.46
CA MET A 177 6.07 7.88 -6.15
C MET A 177 5.75 6.38 -6.27
N HIS A 178 4.73 6.00 -7.07
CA HIS A 178 4.38 4.59 -7.27
C HIS A 178 5.49 3.85 -8.00
N GLN A 179 6.07 4.45 -9.05
CA GLN A 179 7.20 3.90 -9.80
C GLN A 179 8.39 3.62 -8.87
N TYR A 180 8.78 4.60 -8.06
CA TYR A 180 9.84 4.44 -7.07
C TYR A 180 9.56 3.28 -6.11
N ARG A 181 8.37 3.25 -5.49
CA ARG A 181 8.02 2.22 -4.51
C ARG A 181 8.02 0.82 -5.09
N MET A 182 7.48 0.64 -6.30
CA MET A 182 7.37 -0.68 -6.92
C MET A 182 8.72 -1.16 -7.45
N ASN A 183 9.44 -0.34 -8.21
CA ASN A 183 10.71 -0.72 -8.81
C ASN A 183 11.82 -0.97 -7.76
N GLN A 184 11.74 -0.32 -6.59
CA GLN A 184 12.69 -0.55 -5.49
C GLN A 184 12.27 -1.68 -4.55
N THR A 185 11.08 -2.28 -4.78
CA THR A 185 10.62 -3.46 -4.03
C THR A 185 11.01 -4.73 -4.78
N ALA A 186 11.45 -5.74 -4.04
CA ALA A 186 11.79 -7.07 -4.57
C ALA A 186 11.13 -8.16 -3.73
N TYR A 187 10.85 -9.30 -4.36
CA TYR A 187 10.52 -10.57 -3.72
C TYR A 187 11.76 -11.47 -3.83
N GLY A 188 12.39 -11.76 -2.70
CA GLY A 188 13.70 -12.40 -2.71
C GLY A 188 14.75 -11.52 -3.40
N THR A 189 15.22 -11.96 -4.56
CA THR A 189 16.20 -11.24 -5.40
C THR A 189 15.57 -10.56 -6.60
N THR A 190 14.37 -10.95 -7.00
CA THR A 190 13.65 -10.44 -8.18
C THR A 190 12.88 -9.16 -7.87
N GLN A 191 13.17 -8.08 -8.58
CA GLN A 191 12.50 -6.79 -8.45
C GLN A 191 11.15 -6.78 -9.16
N PHE A 192 10.19 -6.03 -8.58
CA PHE A 192 8.96 -5.69 -9.27
C PHE A 192 9.23 -4.63 -10.34
N VAL A 193 8.48 -4.71 -11.43
CA VAL A 193 8.53 -3.73 -12.52
C VAL A 193 7.19 -3.01 -12.58
N PHE A 194 7.25 -1.66 -12.65
CA PHE A 194 6.06 -0.81 -12.72
C PHE A 194 6.03 -0.05 -14.04
N SER A 195 5.00 -0.26 -14.85
CA SER A 195 4.92 0.20 -16.25
C SER A 195 3.74 1.15 -16.54
N ALA A 196 3.17 1.80 -15.51
CA ALA A 196 2.04 2.70 -15.70
C ALA A 196 2.38 3.92 -16.56
N GLN A 197 1.43 4.29 -17.45
CA GLN A 197 1.57 5.45 -18.33
C GLN A 197 1.16 6.75 -17.63
N VAL A 198 1.85 7.84 -17.95
CA VAL A 198 1.53 9.21 -17.48
C VAL A 198 0.06 9.57 -17.78
N LYS A 199 -0.42 9.23 -18.99
CA LYS A 199 -1.79 9.50 -19.45
C LYS A 199 -2.84 8.91 -18.51
N SER A 200 -2.60 7.74 -17.95
CA SER A 200 -3.52 7.07 -17.02
C SER A 200 -3.69 7.87 -15.72
N TYR A 201 -2.61 8.44 -15.19
CA TYR A 201 -2.67 9.29 -14.01
C TYR A 201 -3.44 10.58 -14.25
N TYR A 202 -3.17 11.27 -15.36
CA TYR A 202 -3.92 12.48 -15.71
C TYR A 202 -5.41 12.19 -15.96
N LYS A 203 -5.75 11.04 -16.57
CA LYS A 203 -7.14 10.60 -16.75
C LYS A 203 -7.83 10.41 -15.39
N ILE A 204 -7.18 9.73 -14.43
CA ILE A 204 -7.73 9.53 -13.09
C ILE A 204 -7.95 10.87 -12.40
N PHE A 205 -6.98 11.77 -12.44
CA PHE A 205 -7.13 13.11 -11.85
C PHE A 205 -8.23 13.92 -12.50
N GLY A 206 -8.31 13.93 -13.83
CA GLY A 206 -9.35 14.66 -14.57
C GLY A 206 -10.76 14.18 -14.20
N ILE A 207 -10.95 12.86 -14.11
CA ILE A 207 -12.24 12.29 -13.67
C ILE A 207 -12.51 12.64 -12.20
N GLY A 208 -11.49 12.57 -11.32
CA GLY A 208 -11.64 12.93 -9.91
C GLY A 208 -12.05 14.38 -9.69
N VAL A 209 -11.43 15.31 -10.42
CA VAL A 209 -11.83 16.73 -10.44
C VAL A 209 -13.24 16.90 -10.99
N GLY A 210 -13.59 16.19 -12.07
CA GLY A 210 -14.94 16.19 -12.63
C GLY A 210 -16.01 15.72 -11.63
N ILE A 211 -15.74 14.65 -10.88
CA ILE A 211 -16.62 14.17 -9.80
C ILE A 211 -16.77 15.24 -8.73
N LEU A 212 -15.68 15.83 -8.27
CA LEU A 212 -15.70 16.89 -7.26
C LEU A 212 -16.55 18.07 -7.69
N LEU A 213 -16.29 18.61 -8.86
CA LEU A 213 -17.04 19.75 -9.41
C LEU A 213 -18.50 19.40 -9.63
N GLY A 214 -18.81 18.20 -10.16
CA GLY A 214 -20.19 17.73 -10.36
C GLY A 214 -20.98 17.66 -9.06
N ILE A 215 -20.39 17.12 -7.99
CA ILE A 215 -21.03 17.04 -6.66
C ILE A 215 -21.23 18.45 -6.09
N LEU A 216 -20.25 19.34 -6.20
CA LEU A 216 -20.37 20.72 -5.70
C LEU A 216 -21.45 21.50 -6.40
N VAL A 217 -21.52 21.40 -7.74
CA VAL A 217 -22.57 22.05 -8.54
C VAL A 217 -23.96 21.50 -8.18
N LEU A 218 -24.09 20.16 -8.12
CA LEU A 218 -25.36 19.53 -7.74
C LEU A 218 -25.81 19.95 -6.35
N ALA A 219 -24.90 19.99 -5.39
CA ALA A 219 -25.18 20.42 -4.03
C ALA A 219 -25.62 21.91 -4.02
N MET A 220 -24.96 22.77 -4.76
CA MET A 220 -25.34 24.19 -4.87
C MET A 220 -26.78 24.34 -5.42
N LEU A 221 -27.13 23.58 -6.47
CA LEU A 221 -28.46 23.63 -7.06
C LEU A 221 -29.57 23.12 -6.14
N VAL A 222 -29.34 21.97 -5.50
CA VAL A 222 -30.32 21.30 -4.64
C VAL A 222 -30.51 22.04 -3.31
N LEU A 223 -29.43 22.43 -2.66
CA LEU A 223 -29.47 22.96 -1.31
C LEU A 223 -29.85 24.45 -1.26
N ASN A 224 -29.45 25.25 -2.25
CA ASN A 224 -29.90 26.65 -2.35
C ASN A 224 -31.40 26.77 -2.73
N GLY A 225 -31.95 25.78 -3.46
CA GLY A 225 -33.35 25.77 -3.86
C GLY A 225 -34.32 25.24 -2.78
N SER A 226 -33.84 24.48 -1.81
CA SER A 226 -34.71 23.76 -0.88
C SER A 226 -35.08 24.54 0.39
N GLY A 227 -34.31 25.54 0.78
CA GLY A 227 -34.47 26.25 2.06
C GLY A 227 -34.33 25.39 3.34
N LEU A 228 -33.97 24.10 3.19
CA LEU A 228 -33.92 23.13 4.28
C LEU A 228 -32.74 23.30 5.23
N MET A 229 -31.69 23.96 4.78
CA MET A 229 -30.46 24.15 5.55
C MET A 229 -29.87 25.55 5.32
N SER A 230 -29.13 26.04 6.33
CA SER A 230 -28.34 27.27 6.10
C SER A 230 -27.27 27.01 5.00
N PRO A 231 -26.87 28.04 4.24
CA PRO A 231 -25.85 27.88 3.20
C PRO A 231 -24.54 27.25 3.70
N ASN A 232 -24.13 27.57 4.92
CA ASN A 232 -22.94 26.99 5.55
C ASN A 232 -23.13 25.48 5.85
N GLY A 233 -24.29 25.08 6.39
CA GLY A 233 -24.60 23.68 6.65
C GLY A 233 -24.66 22.85 5.38
N ALA A 234 -25.26 23.41 4.33
CA ALA A 234 -25.32 22.82 3.01
C ALA A 234 -23.92 22.60 2.40
N ALA A 235 -23.05 23.61 2.50
CA ALA A 235 -21.66 23.51 2.00
C ALA A 235 -20.84 22.45 2.75
N VAL A 236 -20.99 22.35 4.07
CA VAL A 236 -20.30 21.32 4.89
C VAL A 236 -20.75 19.92 4.48
N LEU A 237 -22.07 19.70 4.35
CA LEU A 237 -22.60 18.40 3.93
C LEU A 237 -22.13 18.02 2.52
N ALA A 238 -22.20 18.95 1.58
CA ALA A 238 -21.72 18.74 0.21
C ALA A 238 -20.23 18.42 0.16
N GLY A 239 -19.42 19.16 0.91
CA GLY A 239 -17.97 18.91 1.03
C GLY A 239 -17.68 17.53 1.61
N PHE A 240 -18.41 17.09 2.61
CA PHE A 240 -18.26 15.76 3.20
C PHE A 240 -18.64 14.64 2.23
N VAL A 241 -19.76 14.77 1.52
CA VAL A 241 -20.18 13.82 0.49
C VAL A 241 -19.13 13.78 -0.65
N ALA A 242 -18.71 14.94 -1.14
CA ALA A 242 -17.67 15.02 -2.17
C ALA A 242 -16.37 14.36 -1.74
N TYR A 243 -15.94 14.60 -0.51
CA TYR A 243 -14.74 13.98 0.07
C TYR A 243 -14.83 12.44 0.04
N ILE A 244 -15.94 11.86 0.51
CA ILE A 244 -16.13 10.40 0.52
C ILE A 244 -16.05 9.83 -0.91
N PHE A 245 -16.76 10.44 -1.85
CA PHE A 245 -16.79 9.95 -3.25
C PHE A 245 -15.43 10.10 -3.94
N VAL A 246 -14.76 11.23 -3.77
CA VAL A 246 -13.44 11.50 -4.37
C VAL A 246 -12.38 10.56 -3.79
N VAL A 247 -12.31 10.40 -2.47
CA VAL A 247 -11.36 9.48 -1.83
C VAL A 247 -11.63 8.03 -2.25
N THR A 248 -12.90 7.62 -2.31
CA THR A 248 -13.29 6.28 -2.75
C THR A 248 -12.91 6.06 -4.22
N TYR A 249 -13.17 7.04 -5.08
CA TYR A 249 -12.80 6.97 -6.50
C TYR A 249 -11.27 6.84 -6.67
N PHE A 250 -10.48 7.68 -6.02
CA PHE A 250 -9.03 7.60 -6.10
C PHE A 250 -8.48 6.28 -5.55
N THR A 251 -9.06 5.78 -4.45
CA THR A 251 -8.66 4.48 -3.88
C THR A 251 -8.88 3.35 -4.90
N VAL A 252 -10.06 3.27 -5.51
CA VAL A 252 -10.39 2.26 -6.51
C VAL A 252 -9.50 2.41 -7.76
N ALA A 253 -9.42 3.63 -8.31
CA ALA A 253 -8.71 3.89 -9.55
C ALA A 253 -7.20 3.63 -9.42
N PHE A 254 -6.57 4.09 -8.33
CA PHE A 254 -5.14 3.84 -8.12
C PHE A 254 -4.84 2.40 -7.73
N THR A 255 -5.68 1.73 -6.95
CA THR A 255 -5.49 0.31 -6.65
C THR A 255 -5.49 -0.50 -7.94
N ASN A 256 -6.50 -0.34 -8.79
CA ASN A 256 -6.56 -1.04 -10.07
C ASN A 256 -5.35 -0.70 -10.96
N LEU A 257 -5.01 0.59 -11.09
CA LEU A 257 -3.89 1.02 -11.93
C LEU A 257 -2.56 0.45 -11.42
N VAL A 258 -2.32 0.48 -10.12
CA VAL A 258 -1.06 -0.01 -9.55
C VAL A 258 -0.91 -1.51 -9.76
N PHE A 259 -1.94 -2.31 -9.51
CA PHE A 259 -1.86 -3.75 -9.70
C PHE A 259 -1.68 -4.11 -11.18
N ILE A 260 -2.52 -3.60 -12.08
CA ILE A 260 -2.43 -3.92 -13.52
C ILE A 260 -1.12 -3.46 -14.18
N SER A 261 -0.46 -2.46 -13.59
CA SER A 261 0.82 -1.93 -14.08
C SER A 261 2.03 -2.54 -13.38
N THR A 262 1.83 -3.48 -12.47
CA THR A 262 2.93 -4.13 -11.73
C THR A 262 3.10 -5.55 -12.25
N SER A 263 4.35 -5.95 -12.45
CA SER A 263 4.73 -7.33 -12.77
C SER A 263 5.90 -7.78 -11.91
N LEU A 264 6.03 -9.09 -11.76
CA LEU A 264 7.15 -9.75 -11.10
C LEU A 264 7.69 -10.80 -12.07
N LYS A 265 8.80 -10.49 -12.74
CA LYS A 265 9.32 -11.28 -13.85
C LYS A 265 8.24 -11.44 -14.94
N GLU A 266 7.77 -12.64 -15.19
CA GLU A 266 6.73 -12.94 -16.18
C GLU A 266 5.31 -12.86 -15.60
N HIS A 267 5.18 -12.92 -14.26
CA HIS A 267 3.90 -12.89 -13.59
C HIS A 267 3.33 -11.47 -13.51
N GLY A 268 2.08 -11.32 -13.91
CA GLY A 268 1.33 -10.07 -13.86
C GLY A 268 0.36 -10.02 -12.68
N PHE A 269 -0.06 -8.81 -12.32
CA PHE A 269 -1.14 -8.63 -11.34
C PHE A 269 -2.32 -7.93 -12.01
N ASN A 270 -3.51 -8.20 -11.53
CA ASN A 270 -4.73 -7.52 -11.94
C ASN A 270 -5.56 -7.12 -10.72
N ALA A 271 -6.33 -6.04 -10.84
CA ALA A 271 -7.30 -5.67 -9.83
C ALA A 271 -8.56 -5.12 -10.52
N THR A 272 -9.71 -5.64 -10.10
CA THR A 272 -11.03 -5.36 -10.70
C THR A 272 -11.98 -4.69 -9.72
N LEU A 273 -11.47 -3.83 -8.82
CA LEU A 273 -12.30 -3.09 -7.89
C LEU A 273 -13.28 -2.20 -8.66
N THR A 274 -14.56 -2.25 -8.28
CA THR A 274 -15.58 -1.37 -8.86
C THR A 274 -15.93 -0.24 -7.90
N LEU A 275 -16.17 0.96 -8.44
CA LEU A 275 -16.55 2.11 -7.62
C LEU A 275 -17.85 1.83 -6.83
N ARG A 276 -18.85 1.22 -7.48
CA ARG A 276 -20.12 0.87 -6.83
C ARG A 276 -19.93 -0.11 -5.67
N GLY A 277 -19.12 -1.16 -5.87
CA GLY A 277 -18.82 -2.17 -4.84
C GLY A 277 -18.10 -1.55 -3.64
N TYR A 278 -17.07 -0.75 -3.89
CA TYR A 278 -16.29 -0.12 -2.82
C TYR A 278 -17.10 0.95 -2.07
N VAL A 279 -17.85 1.81 -2.78
CA VAL A 279 -18.77 2.79 -2.15
C VAL A 279 -19.77 2.08 -1.25
N LYS A 280 -20.39 0.98 -1.70
CA LYS A 280 -21.32 0.19 -0.86
C LYS A 280 -20.67 -0.28 0.43
N VAL A 281 -19.44 -0.80 0.34
CA VAL A 281 -18.69 -1.26 1.53
C VAL A 281 -18.37 -0.08 2.46
N VAL A 282 -17.93 1.06 1.93
CA VAL A 282 -17.61 2.26 2.72
C VAL A 282 -18.83 2.82 3.41
N LEU A 283 -19.96 3.00 2.68
CA LEU A 283 -21.18 3.57 3.25
C LEU A 283 -21.80 2.67 4.34
N ILE A 284 -21.88 1.35 4.11
CA ILE A 284 -22.37 0.41 5.12
C ILE A 284 -21.45 0.42 6.35
N ASN A 285 -20.15 0.42 6.17
CA ASN A 285 -19.20 0.48 7.29
C ASN A 285 -19.35 1.78 8.07
N MET A 286 -19.47 2.91 7.38
CA MET A 286 -19.65 4.22 8.01
C MET A 286 -20.93 4.28 8.84
N LEU A 287 -22.05 3.79 8.29
CA LEU A 287 -23.33 3.71 9.02
C LEU A 287 -23.19 2.85 10.29
N LEU A 288 -22.60 1.66 10.17
CA LEU A 288 -22.42 0.75 11.31
C LEU A 288 -21.43 1.30 12.34
N ILE A 289 -20.36 2.00 11.93
CA ILE A 289 -19.43 2.68 12.85
C ILE A 289 -20.15 3.76 13.66
N VAL A 290 -20.98 4.57 13.01
CA VAL A 290 -21.78 5.61 13.68
C VAL A 290 -22.78 5.01 14.66
N ILE A 291 -23.58 4.03 14.24
CA ILE A 291 -24.57 3.36 15.09
C ILE A 291 -23.93 2.68 16.31
N THR A 292 -22.75 2.09 16.13
CA THR A 292 -22.05 1.37 17.20
C THR A 292 -21.05 2.25 17.98
N LEU A 293 -21.09 3.59 17.79
CA LEU A 293 -20.16 4.54 18.42
C LEU A 293 -18.68 4.14 18.26
N GLY A 294 -18.32 3.62 17.08
CA GLY A 294 -16.96 3.22 16.75
C GLY A 294 -16.61 1.74 17.03
N LEU A 295 -17.44 0.98 17.74
CA LEU A 295 -17.15 -0.43 18.05
C LEU A 295 -17.09 -1.33 16.81
N TYR A 296 -17.70 -0.91 15.70
CA TYR A 296 -17.66 -1.63 14.42
C TYR A 296 -16.36 -1.43 13.63
N LEU A 297 -15.46 -0.54 14.03
CA LEU A 297 -14.20 -0.25 13.33
C LEU A 297 -13.37 -1.50 12.95
N PRO A 298 -13.19 -2.50 13.84
CA PRO A 298 -12.47 -3.72 13.49
C PRO A 298 -13.16 -4.54 12.38
N ALA A 299 -14.46 -4.72 12.51
CA ALA A 299 -15.24 -5.46 11.51
C ALA A 299 -15.28 -4.72 10.15
N ALA A 300 -15.34 -3.38 10.16
CA ALA A 300 -15.23 -2.56 8.96
C ALA A 300 -13.89 -2.78 8.24
N LYS A 301 -12.79 -2.84 8.99
CA LYS A 301 -11.46 -3.08 8.44
C LYS A 301 -11.35 -4.46 7.78
N VAL A 302 -11.88 -5.49 8.42
CA VAL A 302 -11.98 -6.84 7.87
C VAL A 302 -12.83 -6.87 6.60
N ARG A 303 -13.98 -6.21 6.59
CA ARG A 303 -14.87 -6.14 5.42
C ARG A 303 -14.20 -5.45 4.23
N ILE A 304 -13.49 -4.34 4.46
CA ILE A 304 -12.73 -3.65 3.42
C ILE A 304 -11.64 -4.57 2.86
N MET A 305 -10.90 -5.25 3.73
CA MET A 305 -9.84 -6.16 3.32
C MET A 305 -10.39 -7.33 2.49
N LYS A 306 -11.50 -7.96 2.93
CA LYS A 306 -12.20 -9.00 2.15
C LYS A 306 -12.57 -8.53 0.75
N TYR A 307 -13.14 -7.32 0.65
CA TYR A 307 -13.54 -6.77 -0.65
C TYR A 307 -12.33 -6.50 -1.55
N ILE A 308 -11.27 -5.86 -1.01
CA ILE A 308 -10.07 -5.55 -1.81
C ILE A 308 -9.41 -6.83 -2.31
N THR A 309 -9.15 -7.80 -1.42
CA THR A 309 -8.48 -9.04 -1.79
C THR A 309 -9.29 -9.87 -2.79
N SER A 310 -10.62 -9.91 -2.66
CA SER A 310 -11.47 -10.62 -3.63
C SER A 310 -11.48 -10.02 -5.04
N CYS A 311 -10.92 -8.82 -5.21
CA CYS A 311 -10.80 -8.14 -6.49
C CYS A 311 -9.37 -8.16 -7.04
N ILE A 312 -8.41 -8.82 -6.37
CA ILE A 312 -7.01 -8.88 -6.80
C ILE A 312 -6.68 -10.28 -7.26
N GLU A 313 -5.97 -10.36 -8.37
CA GLU A 313 -5.56 -11.60 -9.02
C GLU A 313 -4.07 -11.55 -9.37
N LEU A 314 -3.41 -12.68 -9.28
CA LEU A 314 -2.09 -12.95 -9.80
C LEU A 314 -2.22 -13.79 -11.06
N HIS A 315 -1.78 -13.28 -12.18
CA HIS A 315 -1.71 -13.97 -13.46
C HIS A 315 -0.38 -14.69 -13.56
N GLU A 316 -0.40 -15.98 -13.32
CA GLU A 316 0.75 -16.86 -13.40
C GLU A 316 1.04 -17.17 -14.88
N ARG A 317 2.24 -16.83 -15.33
CA ARG A 317 2.78 -17.24 -16.63
C ARG A 317 4.02 -18.08 -16.37
N GLY A 318 4.03 -19.29 -16.89
CA GLY A 318 5.00 -20.30 -16.48
C GLY A 318 4.65 -20.88 -15.10
N SER A 319 5.62 -21.54 -14.43
CA SER A 319 5.42 -22.15 -13.12
C SER A 319 5.81 -21.20 -11.99
N LEU A 320 4.84 -20.79 -11.17
CA LEU A 320 5.08 -20.01 -9.96
C LEU A 320 5.92 -20.80 -8.95
N ASP A 321 5.73 -22.11 -8.86
CA ASP A 321 6.48 -22.95 -7.93
C ASP A 321 7.95 -23.07 -8.34
N ASP A 322 8.25 -23.18 -9.64
CA ASP A 322 9.63 -23.18 -10.15
C ASP A 322 10.30 -21.80 -9.92
N PHE A 323 9.57 -20.71 -10.15
CA PHE A 323 10.03 -19.37 -9.83
C PHE A 323 10.37 -19.23 -8.34
N ILE A 324 9.50 -19.72 -7.46
CA ILE A 324 9.71 -19.67 -5.99
C ILE A 324 10.88 -20.58 -5.59
N ALA A 325 11.06 -21.75 -6.22
CA ALA A 325 12.18 -22.63 -5.96
C ALA A 325 13.52 -21.95 -6.35
N ALA A 326 13.59 -21.35 -7.53
CA ALA A 326 14.74 -20.60 -7.99
C ALA A 326 15.08 -19.40 -7.08
N GLU A 327 14.06 -18.67 -6.59
CA GLU A 327 14.24 -17.57 -5.65
C GLU A 327 14.77 -18.05 -4.29
N LYS A 328 14.31 -19.19 -3.78
CA LYS A 328 14.84 -19.78 -2.55
C LYS A 328 16.32 -20.13 -2.68
N GLU A 329 16.71 -20.74 -3.79
CA GLU A 329 18.09 -21.07 -4.07
C GLU A 329 18.96 -19.81 -4.18
N SER A 330 18.51 -18.80 -4.92
CA SER A 330 19.19 -17.52 -5.07
C SER A 330 19.37 -16.79 -3.74
N VAL A 331 18.37 -16.78 -2.87
CA VAL A 331 18.43 -16.18 -1.53
C VAL A 331 19.39 -16.96 -0.63
N SER A 332 19.41 -18.30 -0.71
CA SER A 332 20.33 -19.16 0.04
C SER A 332 21.79 -18.91 -0.38
N ALA A 333 22.06 -18.93 -1.67
CA ALA A 333 23.41 -18.66 -2.22
C ALA A 333 23.93 -17.28 -1.83
N LEU A 334 23.06 -16.26 -1.82
CA LEU A 334 23.42 -14.91 -1.35
C LEU A 334 23.72 -14.89 0.15
N GLY A 335 23.00 -15.68 0.94
CA GLY A 335 23.22 -15.84 2.38
C GLY A 335 24.56 -16.51 2.68
N GLU A 336 24.92 -17.56 1.92
CA GLU A 336 26.22 -18.24 2.01
C GLU A 336 27.38 -17.32 1.62
N GLN A 337 27.27 -16.61 0.50
CA GLN A 337 28.30 -15.65 0.08
C GLN A 337 28.54 -14.54 1.11
N LEU A 338 27.47 -14.03 1.75
CA LEU A 338 27.61 -13.04 2.81
C LEU A 338 28.21 -13.66 4.08
N GLY A 339 27.88 -14.91 4.41
CA GLY A 339 28.46 -15.65 5.51
C GLY A 339 29.98 -15.80 5.35
N ASP A 340 30.43 -16.25 4.18
CA ASP A 340 31.84 -16.43 3.85
C ASP A 340 32.64 -15.11 3.94
N VAL A 341 32.04 -13.97 3.53
CA VAL A 341 32.69 -12.65 3.63
C VAL A 341 32.86 -12.22 5.09
N PHE A 342 31.96 -12.63 5.99
CA PHE A 342 32.08 -12.31 7.42
C PHE A 342 32.95 -13.30 8.19
N ASP A 343 33.05 -14.57 7.76
CA ASP A 343 33.95 -15.57 8.39
C ASP A 343 35.44 -15.33 8.09
N PHE A 344 35.78 -14.59 7.01
CA PHE A 344 37.16 -14.16 6.72
C PHE A 344 37.63 -12.97 7.59
N SER A 345 36.80 -12.42 8.49
CA SER A 345 37.13 -11.25 9.30
C SER A 345 37.37 -11.56 10.79
N VAL A 346 37.64 -12.83 11.15
CA VAL A 346 38.04 -13.25 12.53
C VAL A 346 39.48 -13.67 12.58
#